data_e15f4f45f510305e85a82c688c533da2
#
_entry.id   e15f4f45f510305e85a82c688c533da2
#
_cell.length_a   1.000
_cell.length_b   1.000
_cell.length_c   1.000
_cell.angle_alpha   90.00
_cell.angle_beta   90.00
_cell.angle_gamma   90.00
#
_symmetry.space_group_name_H-M   'P 1'
#
loop_
_entity.id
_entity.type
_entity.pdbx_description
1 polymer ?
#
loop_
_entity_poly.entity_id
_entity_poly.type
_entity_poly.pdbx_seq_one_letter_code
_entity_poly.pdbx_strand_id
1 'polypeptide(L)'
;MRILIYGAGVIGSFYASRFAKAGLDVTVLARGQRLKELQGHGLWYRGKTRTHKVEVKTISELKPDDRYQFIFLTVRENQVEEALEDISKNKSPNVGTMVNTIKPYGRWEKICGKGRILPAFPGAGGCIEGGILDAQ
;
A
#
# COMPACT_ATOMS: atom_id res chain seq x y z
N MET A 1 -6.36 14.58 -2.08
CA MET A 1 -6.39 13.50 -1.06
C MET A 1 -5.04 12.83 -1.03
N ARG A 2 -4.41 12.75 0.13
CA ARG A 2 -3.15 12.05 0.34
C ARG A 2 -3.41 10.61 0.77
N ILE A 3 -2.87 9.65 0.03
CA ILE A 3 -3.01 8.23 0.27
C ILE A 3 -1.63 7.61 0.46
N LEU A 4 -1.50 6.78 1.50
CA LEU A 4 -0.34 5.91 1.68
C LEU A 4 -0.71 4.48 1.29
N ILE A 5 0.08 3.88 0.44
CA ILE A 5 0.09 2.43 0.21
C ILE A 5 1.23 1.86 1.05
N TYR A 6 0.88 1.13 2.09
CA TYR A 6 1.84 0.48 2.98
C TYR A 6 2.13 -0.93 2.49
N GLY A 7 3.18 -1.06 1.71
CA GLY A 7 3.60 -2.29 1.04
C GLY A 7 3.51 -2.21 -0.48
N ALA A 8 4.61 -2.46 -1.17
CA ALA A 8 4.77 -2.29 -2.61
C ALA A 8 4.82 -3.61 -3.40
N GLY A 9 4.13 -4.63 -2.90
CA GLY A 9 3.92 -5.89 -3.63
C GLY A 9 2.92 -5.73 -4.78
N VAL A 10 2.39 -6.84 -5.28
CA VAL A 10 1.43 -6.85 -6.41
C VAL A 10 0.19 -6.01 -6.10
N ILE A 11 -0.45 -6.27 -4.97
CA ILE A 11 -1.70 -5.57 -4.59
C ILE A 11 -1.43 -4.08 -4.36
N GLY A 12 -0.42 -3.75 -3.57
CA GLY A 12 -0.06 -2.35 -3.30
C GLY A 12 0.28 -1.58 -4.57
N SER A 13 1.09 -2.16 -5.44
CA SER A 13 1.45 -1.55 -6.73
C SER A 13 0.24 -1.38 -7.65
N PHE A 14 -0.68 -2.34 -7.66
CA PHE A 14 -1.92 -2.24 -8.44
C PHE A 14 -2.75 -1.02 -8.01
N TYR A 15 -3.09 -0.93 -6.73
CA TYR A 15 -3.89 0.19 -6.22
C TYR A 15 -3.16 1.52 -6.31
N ALA A 16 -1.84 1.55 -6.02
CA ALA A 16 -1.03 2.75 -6.20
C ALA A 16 -1.09 3.27 -7.63
N SER A 17 -0.96 2.39 -8.62
CA SER A 17 -1.03 2.77 -10.04
C SER A 17 -2.41 3.32 -10.43
N ARG A 18 -3.49 2.73 -9.91
CA ARG A 18 -4.86 3.16 -10.19
C ARG A 18 -5.17 4.52 -9.55
N PHE A 19 -4.79 4.71 -8.30
CA PHE A 19 -4.98 5.99 -7.59
C PHE A 19 -4.13 7.11 -8.20
N ALA A 20 -2.87 6.85 -8.53
CA ALA A 20 -2.01 7.83 -9.19
C ALA A 20 -2.56 8.22 -10.59
N LYS A 21 -3.03 7.25 -11.37
CA LYS A 21 -3.68 7.51 -12.66
C LYS A 21 -4.95 8.35 -12.51
N ALA A 22 -5.67 8.20 -11.41
CA ALA A 22 -6.85 9.01 -11.10
C ALA A 22 -6.50 10.42 -10.57
N GLY A 23 -5.23 10.77 -10.47
CA GLY A 23 -4.78 12.10 -10.05
C GLY A 23 -4.69 12.30 -8.53
N LEU A 24 -4.73 11.21 -7.75
CA LEU A 24 -4.57 11.30 -6.30
C LEU A 24 -3.09 11.42 -5.90
N ASP A 25 -2.83 12.06 -4.77
CA ASP A 25 -1.48 12.18 -4.19
C ASP A 25 -1.12 10.87 -3.48
N VAL A 26 -0.38 10.01 -4.17
CA VAL A 26 -0.03 8.66 -3.71
C VAL A 26 1.41 8.60 -3.25
N THR A 27 1.60 8.12 -2.03
CA THR A 27 2.90 7.73 -1.48
C THR A 27 2.90 6.21 -1.28
N VAL A 28 4.01 5.57 -1.61
CA VAL A 28 4.20 4.12 -1.45
C VAL A 28 5.33 3.89 -0.44
N LEU A 29 5.03 3.16 0.61
CA LEU A 29 6.05 2.67 1.53
C LEU A 29 6.59 1.34 1.01
N ALA A 30 7.88 1.30 0.74
CA ALA A 30 8.57 0.13 0.24
C ALA A 30 9.91 -0.05 0.95
N ARG A 31 10.48 -1.24 0.86
CA ARG A 31 11.77 -1.59 1.45
C ARG A 31 12.63 -2.37 0.47
N GLY A 32 13.94 -2.41 0.74
CA GLY A 32 14.89 -3.25 0.01
C GLY A 32 14.92 -2.99 -1.49
N GLN A 33 14.94 -4.05 -2.26
CA GLN A 33 15.05 -4.00 -3.73
C GLN A 33 13.86 -3.26 -4.38
N ARG A 34 12.64 -3.47 -3.86
CA ARG A 34 11.46 -2.80 -4.40
C ARG A 34 11.50 -1.28 -4.24
N LEU A 35 12.01 -0.80 -3.11
CA LEU A 35 12.23 0.64 -2.90
C LEU A 35 13.21 1.21 -3.93
N LYS A 36 14.33 0.52 -4.16
CA LYS A 36 15.32 0.92 -5.17
C LYS A 36 14.74 0.96 -6.58
N GLU A 37 13.93 -0.02 -6.95
CA GLU A 37 13.24 -0.05 -8.25
C GLU A 37 12.32 1.15 -8.43
N LEU A 38 11.48 1.41 -7.43
CA LEU A 38 10.54 2.54 -7.48
C LEU A 38 11.24 3.90 -7.52
N GLN A 39 12.30 4.07 -6.74
CA GLN A 39 13.10 5.30 -6.74
C GLN A 39 13.87 5.51 -8.04
N GLY A 40 14.42 4.44 -8.61
CA GLY A 40 15.24 4.51 -9.82
C GLY A 40 14.44 4.57 -11.12
N HIS A 41 13.29 3.88 -11.18
CA HIS A 41 12.55 3.67 -12.43
C HIS A 41 11.08 4.08 -12.37
N GLY A 42 10.53 4.38 -11.17
CA GLY A 42 9.12 4.68 -10.98
C GLY A 42 8.25 3.42 -10.96
N LEU A 43 6.94 3.62 -10.93
CA LEU A 43 5.96 2.54 -10.92
C LEU A 43 5.47 2.26 -12.34
N TRP A 44 5.84 1.09 -12.86
CA TRP A 44 5.44 0.63 -14.17
C TRP A 44 4.38 -0.47 -14.08
N TYR A 45 3.40 -0.42 -14.96
CA TYR A 45 2.38 -1.47 -15.08
C TYR A 45 2.08 -1.79 -16.55
N ARG A 46 1.71 -3.05 -16.79
CA ARG A 46 1.33 -3.52 -18.12
C ARG A 46 -0.14 -3.15 -18.39
N GLY A 47 -0.34 -2.43 -19.48
CA GLY A 47 -1.67 -2.17 -20.03
C GLY A 47 -2.03 -3.17 -21.12
N LYS A 48 -3.17 -2.96 -21.76
CA LYS A 48 -3.64 -3.84 -22.86
C LYS A 48 -2.74 -3.83 -24.09
N THR A 49 -2.19 -2.68 -24.43
CA THR A 49 -1.40 -2.48 -25.67
C THR A 49 0.04 -2.08 -25.42
N ARG A 50 0.35 -1.52 -24.24
CA ARG A 50 1.70 -1.06 -23.88
C ARG A 50 1.89 -1.03 -22.37
N THR A 51 3.12 -0.85 -21.93
CA THR A 51 3.44 -0.55 -20.53
C THR A 51 3.25 0.94 -20.25
N HIS A 52 2.85 1.25 -19.02
CA HIS A 52 2.63 2.62 -18.55
C HIS A 52 3.45 2.88 -17.31
N LYS A 53 3.86 4.13 -17.15
CA LYS A 53 4.50 4.62 -15.93
C LYS A 53 3.56 5.60 -15.23
N VAL A 54 3.51 5.54 -13.91
CA VAL A 54 2.89 6.55 -13.06
C VAL A 54 3.89 7.08 -12.04
N GLU A 55 3.75 8.33 -11.70
CA GLU A 55 4.57 8.95 -10.65
C GLU A 55 3.92 8.71 -9.30
N VAL A 56 4.71 8.22 -8.38
CA VAL A 56 4.35 8.05 -6.97
C VAL A 56 5.51 8.53 -6.10
N LYS A 57 5.20 9.08 -4.96
CA LYS A 57 6.21 9.35 -3.92
C LYS A 57 6.56 8.04 -3.23
N THR A 58 7.79 7.92 -2.77
CA THR A 58 8.25 6.72 -2.06
C THR A 58 8.83 7.10 -0.71
N ILE A 59 8.55 6.28 0.29
CA ILE A 59 9.14 6.38 1.63
C ILE A 59 9.60 5.00 2.09
N SER A 60 10.60 4.96 2.97
CA SER A 60 11.09 3.72 3.59
C SER A 60 10.57 3.51 5.01
N GLU A 61 10.07 4.57 5.64
CA GLU A 61 9.51 4.56 6.98
C GLU A 61 8.33 5.52 7.10
N LEU A 62 7.40 5.21 7.98
CA LEU A 62 6.24 6.07 8.28
C LEU A 62 6.54 6.90 9.53
N LYS A 63 6.65 8.21 9.36
CA LYS A 63 6.87 9.13 10.48
C LYS A 63 5.55 9.41 11.23
N PRO A 64 5.59 9.63 12.55
CA PRO A 64 4.38 9.86 13.36
C PRO A 64 3.49 11.01 12.88
N ASP A 65 4.09 12.09 12.40
CA ASP A 65 3.37 13.30 11.98
C ASP A 65 3.06 13.37 10.49
N ASP A 66 3.50 12.38 9.71
CA ASP A 66 3.22 12.31 8.28
C ASP A 66 1.81 11.74 8.05
N ARG A 67 0.82 12.62 8.02
CA ARG A 67 -0.59 12.26 8.02
C ARG A 67 -1.17 12.08 6.63
N TYR A 68 -1.87 10.96 6.45
CA TYR A 68 -2.64 10.60 5.25
C TYR A 68 -4.13 10.51 5.58
N GLN A 69 -5.00 10.80 4.61
CA GLN A 69 -6.43 10.57 4.77
C GLN A 69 -6.74 9.06 4.87
N PHE A 70 -6.02 8.27 4.07
CA PHE A 70 -6.11 6.81 4.11
C PHE A 70 -4.72 6.19 4.05
N ILE A 71 -4.52 5.15 4.86
CA ILE A 71 -3.42 4.20 4.71
C ILE A 71 -4.03 2.87 4.25
N PHE A 72 -3.63 2.39 3.08
CA PHE A 72 -3.98 1.04 2.63
C PHE A 72 -2.85 0.08 2.95
N LEU A 73 -3.13 -0.84 3.87
CA LEU A 73 -2.19 -1.88 4.28
C LEU A 73 -2.28 -3.05 3.31
N THR A 74 -1.22 -3.24 2.53
CA THR A 74 -1.15 -4.23 1.44
C THR A 74 0.04 -5.17 1.61
N VAL A 75 0.23 -5.64 2.84
CA VAL A 75 1.24 -6.64 3.20
C VAL A 75 0.63 -8.02 3.29
N ARG A 76 1.45 -9.05 3.41
CA ARG A 76 0.98 -10.41 3.66
C ARG A 76 0.40 -10.52 5.08
N GLU A 77 -0.52 -11.47 5.30
CA GLU A 77 -1.20 -11.67 6.57
C GLU A 77 -0.22 -11.79 7.76
N ASN A 78 0.89 -12.51 7.59
CA ASN A 78 1.91 -12.67 8.64
C ASN A 78 2.71 -11.39 8.96
N GLN A 79 2.58 -10.34 8.17
CA GLN A 79 3.25 -9.05 8.36
C GLN A 79 2.32 -7.96 8.90
N VAL A 80 1.03 -8.26 9.03
CA VAL A 80 0.00 -7.27 9.39
C VAL A 80 0.23 -6.68 10.77
N GLU A 81 0.48 -7.50 11.78
CA GLU A 81 0.62 -7.02 13.15
C GLU A 81 1.81 -6.07 13.32
N GLU A 82 2.98 -6.42 12.76
CA GLU A 82 4.15 -5.55 12.76
C GLU A 82 3.88 -4.21 12.06
N ALA A 83 3.22 -4.26 10.91
CA ALA A 83 2.84 -3.06 10.18
C ALA A 83 1.84 -2.19 10.96
N LEU A 84 0.88 -2.80 11.64
CA LEU A 84 -0.08 -2.07 12.48
C LEU A 84 0.58 -1.45 13.72
N GLU A 85 1.59 -2.07 14.29
CA GLU A 85 2.39 -1.47 15.37
C GLU A 85 3.11 -0.20 14.89
N ASP A 86 3.65 -0.22 13.69
CA ASP A 86 4.25 0.96 13.05
C ASP A 86 3.19 2.04 12.78
N ILE A 87 2.07 1.67 12.18
CA ILE A 87 0.96 2.58 11.88
C ILE A 87 0.32 3.14 13.15
N SER A 88 0.32 2.41 14.26
CA SER A 88 -0.24 2.87 15.54
C SER A 88 0.38 4.16 16.05
N LYS A 89 1.65 4.38 15.72
CA LYS A 89 2.42 5.59 16.09
C LYS A 89 2.12 6.79 15.19
N ASN A 90 1.43 6.56 14.07
CA ASN A 90 1.08 7.59 13.10
C ASN A 90 -0.34 8.10 13.32
N LYS A 91 -0.58 9.37 13.04
CA LYS A 91 -1.86 10.05 13.33
C LYS A 91 -2.91 9.95 12.21
N SER A 92 -2.68 9.15 11.18
CA SER A 92 -3.65 8.98 10.09
C SER A 92 -4.92 8.28 10.58
N PRO A 93 -6.12 8.80 10.27
CA PRO A 93 -7.35 8.32 10.90
C PRO A 93 -7.90 7.01 10.34
N ASN A 94 -7.63 6.67 9.09
CA ASN A 94 -8.25 5.55 8.40
C ASN A 94 -7.20 4.57 7.87
N VAL A 95 -7.33 3.30 8.25
CA VAL A 95 -6.44 2.21 7.83
C VAL A 95 -7.26 1.11 7.17
N GLY A 96 -7.19 1.04 5.86
CA GLY A 96 -7.82 -0.02 5.06
C GLY A 96 -6.93 -1.26 5.03
N THR A 97 -7.37 -2.32 5.67
CA THR A 97 -6.60 -3.58 5.69
C THR A 97 -6.92 -4.42 4.46
N MET A 98 -6.18 -4.20 3.38
CA MET A 98 -6.32 -4.91 2.11
C MET A 98 -5.65 -6.30 2.18
N VAL A 99 -6.14 -7.13 3.08
CA VAL A 99 -5.56 -8.45 3.39
C VAL A 99 -6.67 -9.50 3.38
N ASN A 100 -6.47 -10.57 2.62
CA ASN A 100 -7.36 -11.71 2.60
C ASN A 100 -7.18 -12.53 3.89
N THR A 101 -8.14 -12.45 4.78
CA THR A 101 -8.16 -13.21 6.02
C THR A 101 -9.59 -13.55 6.44
N ILE A 102 -9.75 -14.66 7.11
CA ILE A 102 -11.00 -15.06 7.78
C ILE A 102 -10.95 -14.83 9.29
N LYS A 103 -9.81 -14.31 9.79
CA LYS A 103 -9.62 -14.05 11.22
C LYS A 103 -10.36 -12.77 11.65
N PRO A 104 -10.86 -12.72 12.90
CA PRO A 104 -11.48 -11.51 13.43
C PRO A 104 -10.51 -10.32 13.51
N TYR A 105 -11.01 -9.12 13.25
CA TYR A 105 -10.21 -7.89 13.26
C TYR A 105 -9.96 -7.30 14.67
N GLY A 106 -10.54 -7.87 15.72
CA GLY A 106 -10.44 -7.30 17.06
C GLY A 106 -9.02 -7.14 17.58
N ARG A 107 -8.11 -8.06 17.22
CA ARG A 107 -6.70 -7.94 17.56
C ARG A 107 -6.04 -6.78 16.82
N TRP A 108 -6.38 -6.56 15.57
CA TRP A 108 -5.85 -5.45 14.77
C TRP A 108 -6.30 -4.09 15.31
N GLU A 109 -7.55 -3.98 15.74
CA GLU A 109 -8.07 -2.78 16.40
C GLU A 109 -7.34 -2.48 17.71
N LYS A 110 -7.00 -3.50 18.48
CA LYS A 110 -6.21 -3.33 19.71
C LYS A 110 -4.82 -2.79 19.44
N ILE A 111 -4.17 -3.23 18.37
CA ILE A 111 -2.83 -2.77 18.00
C ILE A 111 -2.87 -1.36 17.43
N CYS A 112 -3.75 -1.12 16.45
CA CYS A 112 -3.77 0.11 15.67
C CYS A 112 -4.53 1.26 16.33
N GLY A 113 -5.51 0.94 17.14
CA GLY A 113 -6.43 1.91 17.75
C GLY A 113 -7.87 1.70 17.29
N LYS A 114 -8.80 1.80 18.24
CA LYS A 114 -10.22 1.60 18.00
C LYS A 114 -10.76 2.60 16.97
N GLY A 115 -11.56 2.12 16.03
CA GLY A 115 -12.23 2.94 15.03
C GLY A 115 -11.38 3.36 13.85
N ARG A 116 -10.11 2.94 13.78
CA ARG A 116 -9.21 3.24 12.65
C ARG A 116 -9.23 2.18 11.55
N ILE A 117 -9.54 0.94 11.89
CA ILE A 117 -9.50 -0.19 10.95
C ILE A 117 -10.75 -0.21 10.08
N LEU A 118 -10.53 -0.20 8.77
CA LEU A 118 -11.55 -0.40 7.75
C LEU A 118 -11.22 -1.70 7.01
N PRO A 119 -11.89 -2.81 7.34
CA PRO A 119 -11.65 -4.08 6.66
C PRO A 119 -11.94 -3.97 5.18
N ALA A 120 -11.01 -4.40 4.36
CA ALA A 120 -11.15 -4.42 2.92
C ALA A 120 -10.50 -5.67 2.34
N PHE A 121 -10.98 -6.10 1.18
CA PHE A 121 -10.43 -7.24 0.46
C PHE A 121 -9.98 -6.81 -0.92
N PRO A 122 -8.75 -7.14 -1.32
CA PRO A 122 -8.28 -6.80 -2.65
C PRO A 122 -9.00 -7.65 -3.71
N GLY A 123 -9.53 -6.99 -4.72
CA GLY A 123 -10.13 -7.63 -5.89
C GLY A 123 -9.16 -7.69 -7.08
N ALA A 124 -7.88 -7.91 -6.81
CA ALA A 124 -6.84 -7.93 -7.84
C ALA A 124 -5.85 -9.05 -7.61
N GLY A 125 -5.20 -9.48 -8.68
CA GLY A 125 -4.13 -10.46 -8.64
C GLY A 125 -3.16 -10.26 -9.79
N GLY A 126 -1.97 -10.84 -9.69
CA GLY A 126 -0.94 -10.69 -10.72
C GLY A 126 0.45 -10.98 -10.24
N CYS A 127 1.44 -10.45 -10.96
CA CYS A 127 2.86 -10.59 -10.65
C CYS A 127 3.63 -9.30 -10.95
N ILE A 128 4.86 -9.23 -10.45
CA ILE A 128 5.83 -8.19 -10.81
C ILE A 128 7.05 -8.90 -11.41
N GLU A 129 7.35 -8.59 -12.65
CA GLU A 129 8.49 -9.14 -13.39
C GLU A 129 9.31 -8.00 -14.00
N GLY A 130 10.63 -7.99 -13.74
CA GLY A 130 11.52 -6.95 -14.25
C GLY A 130 11.12 -5.53 -13.82
N GLY A 131 10.52 -5.39 -12.62
CA GLY A 131 10.02 -4.11 -12.12
C GLY A 131 8.69 -3.65 -12.73
N ILE A 132 8.05 -4.46 -13.58
CA ILE A 132 6.78 -4.14 -14.24
C ILE A 132 5.65 -4.96 -13.62
N LEU A 133 4.62 -4.27 -13.15
CA LEU A 133 3.40 -4.89 -12.63
C LEU A 133 2.55 -5.43 -13.77
N ASP A 134 2.17 -6.68 -13.69
CA ASP A 134 1.14 -7.31 -14.53
C ASP A 134 0.02 -7.81 -13.62
N ALA A 135 -1.06 -7.04 -13.52
CA ALA A 135 -2.18 -7.29 -12.59
C ALA A 135 -3.51 -6.78 -13.12
N GLN A 136 -4.58 -7.47 -12.71
CA GLN A 136 -5.96 -7.12 -13.03
C GLN A 136 -6.91 -7.42 -11.87
#